data_82df7891fca1eb11494551709a221ad5
#
_entry.id   82df7891fca1eb11494551709a221ad5
#
_cell.length_a   1.000
_cell.length_b   1.000
_cell.length_c   1.000
_cell.angle_alpha   90.00
_cell.angle_beta   90.00
_cell.angle_gamma   90.00
#
_symmetry.space_group_name_H-M   'P 1'
#
loop_
_entity.id
_entity.type
_entity.pdbx_description
1 polymer ?
#
loop_
_entity_poly.entity_id
_entity_poly.type
_entity_poly.pdbx_seq_one_letter_code
_entity_poly.pdbx_strand_id
1 'polypeptide(L)'
;MCIRDRLKVQEKKTQKGSSYAIVKFSDLSNVFELFIFSDIFETNRENIFEGNSLMITLIKNYVDDDKSQRRINVKKMISLKELTNKQLTNITFKFNNIEELKKIKNLNVKDGKTDVNILLDKDNKIHKFQLKDKRKVNNQLLNSLNLNENVVID
;
A
#
# COMPACT_ATOMS: atom_id res chain seq x y z
N MET A 1 9.76 -2.54 1.90
CA MET A 1 9.89 -2.79 3.34
C MET A 1 8.69 -2.16 4.03
N CYS A 2 7.93 -2.93 4.81
CA CYS A 2 6.81 -2.43 5.63
C CYS A 2 7.33 -2.12 7.03
N ILE A 3 7.14 -0.89 7.47
CA ILE A 3 7.56 -0.42 8.78
C ILE A 3 6.31 -0.21 9.61
N ARG A 4 6.22 -0.93 10.72
CA ARG A 4 4.99 -1.03 11.49
C ARG A 4 4.83 0.09 12.52
N ASP A 5 5.91 0.52 13.15
CA ASP A 5 5.84 1.53 14.19
C ASP A 5 7.02 2.51 14.10
N ARG A 6 6.70 3.80 14.22
CA ARG A 6 7.66 4.86 14.38
C ARG A 6 7.87 5.13 15.84
N LEU A 7 9.12 5.07 16.30
CA LEU A 7 9.47 5.23 17.71
C LEU A 7 9.79 6.68 18.11
N LYS A 8 10.37 7.48 17.20
CA LYS A 8 10.76 8.87 17.49
C LYS A 8 10.99 9.67 16.21
N VAL A 9 10.59 10.95 16.24
CA VAL A 9 10.93 11.93 15.20
C VAL A 9 11.71 13.08 15.80
N GLN A 10 12.79 13.45 15.12
CA GLN A 10 13.55 14.66 15.40
C GLN A 10 13.55 15.51 14.13
N GLU A 11 12.76 16.58 14.13
CA GLU A 11 12.82 17.58 13.07
C GLU A 11 14.02 18.51 13.31
N LYS A 12 14.78 18.80 12.26
CA LYS A 12 15.93 19.71 12.28
C LYS A 12 15.86 20.63 11.05
N LYS A 13 16.53 21.77 11.14
CA LYS A 13 16.69 22.70 10.01
C LYS A 13 18.12 22.69 9.52
N THR A 14 18.30 22.76 8.22
CA THR A 14 19.61 22.97 7.58
C THR A 14 20.00 24.44 7.74
N GLN A 15 21.28 24.75 7.51
CA GLN A 15 21.76 26.14 7.46
C GLN A 15 21.02 26.99 6.41
N LYS A 16 20.47 26.38 5.38
CA LYS A 16 19.67 27.03 4.33
C LYS A 16 18.18 27.17 4.67
N GLY A 17 17.77 26.79 5.89
CA GLY A 17 16.38 26.90 6.37
C GLY A 17 15.44 25.74 5.98
N SER A 18 15.87 24.78 5.17
CA SER A 18 15.05 23.62 4.81
C SER A 18 14.91 22.64 5.98
N SER A 19 13.71 22.17 6.26
CA SER A 19 13.44 21.19 7.31
C SER A 19 13.77 19.77 6.82
N TYR A 20 14.40 18.98 7.68
CA TYR A 20 14.58 17.53 7.48
C TYR A 20 14.28 16.81 8.77
N ALA A 21 14.04 15.51 8.71
CA ALA A 21 13.78 14.72 9.89
C ALA A 21 14.75 13.53 10.02
N ILE A 22 15.10 13.23 11.27
CA ILE A 22 15.70 11.96 11.65
C ILE A 22 14.62 11.16 12.34
N VAL A 23 14.28 10.03 11.75
CA VAL A 23 13.14 9.20 12.23
C VAL A 23 13.62 7.80 12.58
N LYS A 24 13.31 7.39 13.80
CA LYS A 24 13.47 6.00 14.23
C LYS A 24 12.23 5.21 13.84
N PHE A 25 12.47 4.10 13.17
CA PHE A 25 11.46 3.14 12.77
C PHE A 25 11.75 1.78 13.40
N SER A 26 10.70 0.99 13.61
CA SER A 26 10.85 -0.43 13.88
C SER A 26 10.14 -1.25 12.80
N ASP A 27 10.75 -2.35 12.43
CA ASP A 27 10.07 -3.47 11.79
C ASP A 27 9.91 -4.61 12.81
N LEU A 28 9.45 -5.77 12.36
CA LEU A 28 9.25 -6.92 13.26
C LEU A 28 10.55 -7.44 13.89
N SER A 29 11.72 -7.04 13.37
CA SER A 29 13.01 -7.62 13.72
C SER A 29 13.95 -6.61 14.36
N ASN A 30 13.91 -5.33 13.91
CA ASN A 30 14.94 -4.35 14.26
C ASN A 30 14.38 -2.93 14.40
N VAL A 31 15.17 -2.10 15.09
CA VAL A 31 14.99 -0.65 15.13
C VAL A 31 16.09 -0.03 14.30
N PHE A 32 15.74 0.89 13.43
CA PHE A 32 16.70 1.60 12.58
C PHE A 32 16.33 3.07 12.46
N GLU A 33 17.30 3.87 12.07
CA GLU A 33 17.18 5.31 11.94
C GLU A 33 17.39 5.72 10.49
N LEU A 34 16.49 6.56 9.95
CA LEU A 34 16.55 7.07 8.59
C LEU A 34 16.55 8.60 8.58
N PHE A 35 17.37 9.15 7.70
CA PHE A 35 17.33 10.56 7.34
C PHE A 35 16.29 10.78 6.25
N ILE A 36 15.33 11.67 6.52
CA ILE A 36 14.29 12.05 5.58
C ILE A 36 14.58 13.48 5.15
N PHE A 37 15.03 13.64 3.92
CA PHE A 37 15.34 14.95 3.37
C PHE A 37 14.09 15.78 3.15
N SER A 38 14.28 17.11 3.04
CA SER A 38 13.19 18.11 3.02
C SER A 38 12.07 17.78 2.04
N ASP A 39 12.39 17.42 0.81
CA ASP A 39 11.39 17.14 -0.24
C ASP A 39 10.41 16.03 0.16
N ILE A 40 10.96 14.94 0.70
CA ILE A 40 10.15 13.80 1.17
C ILE A 40 9.48 14.12 2.51
N PHE A 41 10.16 14.87 3.38
CA PHE A 41 9.65 15.23 4.70
C PHE A 41 8.45 16.15 4.60
N GLU A 42 8.52 17.22 3.82
CA GLU A 42 7.44 18.19 3.64
C GLU A 42 6.20 17.55 3.03
N THR A 43 6.41 16.71 1.99
CA THR A 43 5.30 16.00 1.33
C THR A 43 4.61 14.97 2.22
N ASN A 44 5.32 14.40 3.19
CA ASN A 44 4.81 13.31 4.04
C ASN A 44 4.69 13.69 5.52
N ARG A 45 4.77 14.96 5.85
CA ARG A 45 4.79 15.43 7.24
C ARG A 45 3.60 14.92 8.05
N GLU A 46 2.41 14.95 7.44
CA GLU A 46 1.17 14.48 8.06
C GLU A 46 1.15 12.96 8.31
N ASN A 47 1.94 12.21 7.55
CA ASN A 47 2.05 10.75 7.69
C ASN A 47 3.16 10.33 8.66
N ILE A 48 4.07 11.25 8.99
CA ILE A 48 5.22 10.99 9.87
C ILE A 48 4.83 11.33 11.32
N PHE A 49 4.02 10.50 11.94
CA PHE A 49 3.66 10.60 13.36
C PHE A 49 3.79 9.25 14.06
N GLU A 50 3.86 9.26 15.38
CA GLU A 50 4.01 8.06 16.19
C GLU A 50 2.80 7.12 16.05
N GLY A 51 3.04 5.82 15.92
CA GLY A 51 2.01 4.80 15.74
C GLY A 51 1.47 4.66 14.31
N ASN A 52 1.93 5.46 13.33
CA ASN A 52 1.54 5.28 11.94
C ASN A 52 2.42 4.24 11.25
N SER A 53 1.80 3.34 10.49
CA SER A 53 2.49 2.32 9.71
C SER A 53 2.75 2.81 8.29
N LEU A 54 4.00 2.71 7.85
CA LEU A 54 4.46 3.25 6.58
C LEU A 54 5.10 2.18 5.70
N MET A 55 4.87 2.26 4.41
CA MET A 55 5.67 1.58 3.40
C MET A 55 6.74 2.55 2.90
N ILE A 56 8.02 2.20 3.11
CA ILE A 56 9.14 3.04 2.72
C ILE A 56 9.94 2.36 1.62
N THR A 57 10.19 3.11 0.54
CA THR A 57 11.09 2.71 -0.53
C THR A 57 12.45 3.35 -0.30
N LEU A 58 13.49 2.53 -0.17
CA LEU A 58 14.86 2.95 0.04
C LEU A 58 15.68 2.77 -1.24
N ILE A 59 16.59 3.72 -1.48
CA ILE A 59 17.64 3.60 -2.50
C ILE A 59 18.97 3.51 -1.80
N LYS A 60 19.77 2.55 -2.23
CA LYS A 60 21.16 2.39 -1.82
C LYS A 60 22.06 2.95 -2.90
N ASN A 61 22.78 4.01 -2.58
CA ASN A 61 23.78 4.62 -3.45
C ASN A 61 25.17 4.34 -2.89
N TYR A 62 26.15 4.22 -3.76
CA TYR A 62 27.56 4.22 -3.41
C TYR A 62 28.08 5.65 -3.50
N VAL A 63 28.86 6.08 -2.52
CA VAL A 63 29.38 7.47 -2.46
C VAL A 63 30.66 7.58 -3.25
N ASP A 64 31.47 6.51 -3.27
CA ASP A 64 32.78 6.46 -3.93
C ASP A 64 32.84 5.37 -4.99
N ASP A 65 33.73 5.53 -5.96
CA ASP A 65 33.99 4.55 -7.01
C ASP A 65 34.44 3.19 -6.44
N ASP A 66 35.13 3.18 -5.30
CA ASP A 66 35.55 1.98 -4.57
C ASP A 66 34.40 1.23 -3.87
N LYS A 67 33.19 1.75 -3.94
CA LYS A 67 31.99 1.15 -3.29
C LYS A 67 32.13 0.89 -1.78
N SER A 68 33.11 1.55 -1.13
CA SER A 68 33.40 1.37 0.29
C SER A 68 32.34 2.00 1.18
N GLN A 69 31.83 3.16 0.79
CA GLN A 69 30.78 3.87 1.52
C GLN A 69 29.40 3.72 0.86
N ARG A 70 28.44 3.33 1.65
CA ARG A 70 27.06 3.11 1.23
C ARG A 70 26.15 4.13 1.90
N ARG A 71 25.35 4.85 1.11
CA ARG A 71 24.34 5.75 1.62
C ARG A 71 22.95 5.19 1.30
N ILE A 72 22.10 5.14 2.32
CA ILE A 72 20.69 4.74 2.17
C ILE A 72 19.86 6.01 2.23
N ASN A 73 19.10 6.25 1.17
CA ASN A 73 18.19 7.39 1.07
C ASN A 73 16.75 6.92 0.96
N VAL A 74 15.85 7.66 1.58
CA VAL A 74 14.41 7.45 1.40
C VAL A 74 14.00 8.04 0.05
N LYS A 75 13.41 7.21 -0.82
CA LYS A 75 12.88 7.63 -2.14
C LYS A 75 11.39 7.98 -2.06
N LYS A 76 10.63 7.19 -1.32
CA LYS A 76 9.18 7.31 -1.24
C LYS A 76 8.67 6.80 0.09
N MET A 77 7.64 7.44 0.60
CA MET A 77 6.90 7.01 1.79
C MET A 77 5.40 7.02 1.47
N ILE A 78 4.68 6.02 1.94
CA ILE A 78 3.23 5.91 1.76
C ILE A 78 2.65 5.34 3.06
N SER A 79 1.58 5.94 3.56
CA SER A 79 0.84 5.38 4.69
C SER A 79 0.17 4.06 4.29
N LEU A 80 0.34 3.02 5.09
CA LEU A 80 -0.36 1.74 4.85
C LEU A 80 -1.87 1.92 4.92
N LYS A 81 -2.34 2.85 5.74
CA LYS A 81 -3.76 3.20 5.82
C LYS A 81 -4.29 3.77 4.49
N GLU A 82 -3.52 4.63 3.83
CA GLU A 82 -3.88 5.14 2.51
C GLU A 82 -3.90 4.04 1.46
N LEU A 83 -2.91 3.14 1.49
CA LEU A 83 -2.83 2.02 0.56
C LEU A 83 -4.00 1.04 0.72
N THR A 84 -4.38 0.74 1.95
CA THR A 84 -5.51 -0.19 2.22
C THR A 84 -6.86 0.41 1.86
N ASN A 85 -7.01 1.74 1.97
CA ASN A 85 -8.24 2.46 1.66
C ASN A 85 -8.36 2.85 0.18
N LYS A 86 -7.27 2.77 -0.59
CA LYS A 86 -7.30 3.10 -2.02
C LYS A 86 -8.24 2.14 -2.74
N GLN A 87 -9.19 2.70 -3.49
CA GLN A 87 -10.07 1.91 -4.34
C GLN A 87 -9.27 1.27 -5.48
N LEU A 88 -9.57 0.03 -5.77
CA LEU A 88 -9.02 -0.68 -6.91
C LEU A 88 -9.68 -0.15 -8.19
N THR A 89 -8.94 -0.15 -9.29
CA THR A 89 -9.47 0.29 -10.60
C THR A 89 -10.14 -0.85 -11.34
N ASN A 90 -9.53 -2.03 -11.26
CA ASN A 90 -10.04 -3.24 -11.89
C ASN A 90 -9.81 -4.43 -10.97
N ILE A 91 -10.74 -5.38 -10.96
CA ILE A 91 -10.65 -6.58 -10.14
C ILE A 91 -11.34 -7.74 -10.84
N THR A 92 -10.73 -8.91 -10.77
CA THR A 92 -11.29 -10.14 -11.30
C THR A 92 -11.45 -11.16 -10.18
N PHE A 93 -12.70 -11.55 -9.90
CA PHE A 93 -13.01 -12.64 -8.97
C PHE A 93 -13.06 -13.97 -9.71
N LYS A 94 -12.45 -15.00 -9.13
CA LYS A 94 -12.51 -16.38 -9.63
C LYS A 94 -13.34 -17.22 -8.66
N PHE A 95 -14.36 -17.88 -9.16
CA PHE A 95 -15.22 -18.76 -8.39
C PHE A 95 -15.36 -20.12 -9.06
N ASN A 96 -15.43 -21.17 -8.24
CA ASN A 96 -15.57 -22.56 -8.69
C ASN A 96 -17.05 -23.01 -8.67
N ASN A 97 -17.93 -22.24 -8.02
CA ASN A 97 -19.35 -22.52 -8.00
C ASN A 97 -20.21 -21.26 -7.92
N ILE A 98 -21.49 -21.40 -8.29
CA ILE A 98 -22.44 -20.27 -8.34
C ILE A 98 -22.77 -19.75 -6.92
N GLU A 99 -22.69 -20.59 -5.89
CA GLU A 99 -23.04 -20.17 -4.53
C GLU A 99 -22.05 -19.13 -3.98
N GLU A 100 -20.78 -19.22 -4.38
CA GLU A 100 -19.77 -18.25 -3.99
C GLU A 100 -20.03 -16.84 -4.52
N LEU A 101 -20.80 -16.70 -5.61
CA LEU A 101 -21.23 -15.40 -6.11
C LEU A 101 -22.06 -14.61 -5.08
N LYS A 102 -22.67 -15.30 -4.11
CA LYS A 102 -23.40 -14.63 -3.02
C LYS A 102 -22.48 -13.72 -2.20
N LYS A 103 -21.19 -14.04 -2.09
CA LYS A 103 -20.21 -13.24 -1.36
C LYS A 103 -20.03 -11.82 -1.93
N ILE A 104 -20.20 -11.66 -3.25
CA ILE A 104 -20.03 -10.36 -3.91
C ILE A 104 -21.35 -9.58 -4.08
N LYS A 105 -22.49 -10.14 -3.70
CA LYS A 105 -23.81 -9.45 -3.75
C LYS A 105 -23.80 -8.10 -3.02
N ASN A 106 -23.05 -8.01 -1.93
CA ASN A 106 -23.00 -6.85 -1.05
C ASN A 106 -21.96 -5.81 -1.47
N LEU A 107 -21.33 -5.96 -2.63
CA LEU A 107 -20.42 -4.93 -3.14
C LEU A 107 -21.23 -3.66 -3.45
N ASN A 108 -20.89 -2.59 -2.73
CA ASN A 108 -21.62 -1.32 -2.87
C ASN A 108 -21.36 -0.68 -4.25
N VAL A 109 -22.44 -0.31 -4.93
CA VAL A 109 -22.42 0.41 -6.22
C VAL A 109 -22.20 1.90 -6.01
N LYS A 110 -22.66 2.45 -4.90
CA LYS A 110 -22.60 3.88 -4.61
C LYS A 110 -21.14 4.33 -4.48
N ASP A 111 -20.77 5.37 -5.20
CA ASP A 111 -19.42 5.92 -5.28
C ASP A 111 -18.35 4.91 -5.76
N GLY A 112 -18.76 3.87 -6.48
CA GLY A 112 -17.86 2.86 -7.03
C GLY A 112 -17.03 3.37 -8.19
N LYS A 113 -15.74 3.00 -8.21
CA LYS A 113 -14.78 3.31 -9.30
C LYS A 113 -14.11 2.06 -9.87
N THR A 114 -14.41 0.89 -9.28
CA THR A 114 -13.80 -0.40 -9.62
C THR A 114 -14.63 -1.13 -10.66
N ASP A 115 -14.03 -1.49 -11.77
CA ASP A 115 -14.59 -2.42 -12.74
C ASP A 115 -14.45 -3.85 -12.20
N VAL A 116 -15.54 -4.60 -12.16
CA VAL A 116 -15.57 -5.94 -11.56
C VAL A 116 -15.84 -6.98 -12.62
N ASN A 117 -14.88 -7.87 -12.80
CA ASN A 117 -14.98 -9.05 -13.63
C ASN A 117 -15.16 -10.31 -12.77
N ILE A 118 -15.83 -11.29 -13.31
CA ILE A 118 -16.10 -12.58 -12.64
C ILE A 118 -15.73 -13.68 -13.61
N LEU A 119 -14.88 -14.61 -13.16
CA LEU A 119 -14.59 -15.87 -13.84
C LEU A 119 -15.24 -16.98 -13.01
N LEU A 120 -16.16 -17.70 -13.62
CA LEU A 120 -16.79 -18.86 -13.03
C LEU A 120 -16.32 -20.12 -13.76
N ASP A 121 -15.63 -20.99 -13.05
CA ASP A 121 -15.26 -22.31 -13.55
C ASP A 121 -16.42 -23.26 -13.27
N LYS A 122 -17.05 -23.76 -14.33
CA LYS A 122 -18.14 -24.71 -14.24
C LYS A 122 -18.03 -25.72 -15.39
N ASP A 123 -18.13 -27.01 -15.10
CA ASP A 123 -18.12 -28.09 -16.08
C ASP A 123 -16.91 -28.05 -17.02
N ASN A 124 -15.69 -27.76 -16.48
CA ASN A 124 -14.45 -27.54 -17.20
C ASN A 124 -14.51 -26.41 -18.26
N LYS A 125 -15.43 -25.45 -18.06
CA LYS A 125 -15.56 -24.26 -18.90
C LYS A 125 -15.49 -23.00 -18.03
N ILE A 126 -14.71 -22.04 -18.50
CA ILE A 126 -14.59 -20.74 -17.83
C ILE A 126 -15.61 -19.79 -18.45
N HIS A 127 -16.56 -19.36 -17.63
CA HIS A 127 -17.52 -18.32 -18.01
C HIS A 127 -17.04 -16.98 -17.49
N LYS A 128 -16.93 -15.99 -18.36
CA LYS A 128 -16.49 -14.63 -18.01
C LYS A 128 -17.69 -13.69 -18.02
N PHE A 129 -17.87 -12.96 -16.92
CA PHE A 129 -18.88 -11.92 -16.76
C PHE A 129 -18.23 -10.61 -16.33
N GLN A 130 -18.82 -9.50 -16.72
CA GLN A 130 -18.46 -8.18 -16.23
C GLN A 130 -19.72 -7.55 -15.60
N LEU A 131 -19.59 -6.98 -14.42
CA LEU A 131 -20.69 -6.24 -13.81
C LEU A 131 -20.92 -4.94 -14.58
N LYS A 132 -22.18 -4.62 -14.84
CA LYS A 132 -22.57 -3.41 -15.59
C LYS A 132 -22.13 -2.12 -14.87
N ASP A 133 -22.32 -2.10 -13.54
CA ASP A 133 -22.03 -0.91 -12.74
C ASP A 133 -20.73 -1.10 -11.96
N LYS A 134 -19.96 -0.03 -11.83
CA LYS A 134 -18.75 -0.02 -11.02
C LYS A 134 -19.08 -0.21 -9.54
N ARG A 135 -18.15 -0.81 -8.80
CA ARG A 135 -18.29 -1.11 -7.37
C ARG A 135 -17.26 -0.37 -6.54
N LYS A 136 -17.58 -0.11 -5.29
CA LYS A 136 -16.61 0.40 -4.32
C LYS A 136 -15.85 -0.78 -3.71
N VAL A 137 -14.66 -1.05 -4.21
CA VAL A 137 -13.82 -2.15 -3.74
C VAL A 137 -12.45 -1.61 -3.32
N ASN A 138 -12.03 -1.98 -2.12
CA ASN A 138 -10.69 -1.73 -1.60
C ASN A 138 -10.18 -2.99 -0.88
N ASN A 139 -8.89 -3.01 -0.55
CA ASN A 139 -8.28 -4.16 0.11
C ASN A 139 -8.90 -4.47 1.48
N GLN A 140 -9.37 -3.46 2.21
CA GLN A 140 -10.03 -3.66 3.50
C GLN A 140 -11.35 -4.44 3.34
N LEU A 141 -12.14 -4.10 2.32
CA LEU A 141 -13.38 -4.81 2.02
C LEU A 141 -13.11 -6.26 1.59
N LEU A 142 -12.09 -6.49 0.75
CA LEU A 142 -11.71 -7.84 0.32
C LEU A 142 -11.32 -8.72 1.51
N ASN A 143 -10.53 -8.19 2.43
CA ASN A 143 -10.17 -8.89 3.66
C ASN A 143 -11.38 -9.23 4.53
N SER A 144 -12.33 -8.28 4.68
CA SER A 144 -13.53 -8.49 5.49
C SER A 144 -14.48 -9.55 4.91
N LEU A 145 -14.43 -9.76 3.60
CA LEU A 145 -15.24 -10.76 2.89
C LEU A 145 -14.54 -12.11 2.71
N ASN A 146 -13.30 -12.25 3.21
CA ASN A 146 -12.43 -13.42 2.98
C ASN A 146 -12.30 -13.80 1.49
N LEU A 147 -12.19 -12.81 0.63
CA LEU A 147 -12.13 -12.99 -0.83
C LEU A 147 -10.71 -12.93 -1.41
N ASN A 148 -9.68 -12.82 -0.56
CA ASN A 148 -8.29 -12.62 -1.02
C ASN A 148 -7.78 -13.75 -1.92
N GLU A 149 -8.18 -14.98 -1.64
CA GLU A 149 -7.76 -16.17 -2.41
C GLU A 149 -8.45 -16.27 -3.78
N ASN A 150 -9.58 -15.60 -3.92
CA ASN A 150 -10.41 -15.64 -5.12
C ASN A 150 -10.17 -14.45 -6.06
N VAL A 151 -9.16 -13.62 -5.79
CA VAL A 151 -8.97 -12.34 -6.47
C VAL A 151 -7.71 -12.31 -7.29
N VAL A 152 -7.83 -11.83 -8.52
CA VAL A 152 -6.72 -11.33 -9.33
C VAL A 152 -6.91 -9.82 -9.48
N ILE A 153 -5.92 -9.06 -9.05
CA ILE A 153 -5.87 -7.60 -9.22
C ILE A 153 -5.00 -7.34 -10.43
N ASP A 154 -5.57 -6.73 -11.45
CA ASP A 154 -4.87 -6.30 -12.66
C ASP A 154 -4.39 -4.84 -12.54
#